data_352d207ef8ef2dfa310ebb8348c07459
#
_entry.id   352d207ef8ef2dfa310ebb8348c07459
#
_cell.length_a   1.000
_cell.length_b   1.000
_cell.length_c   1.000
_cell.angle_alpha   90.00
_cell.angle_beta   90.00
_cell.angle_gamma   90.00
#
_symmetry.space_group_name_H-M   'P 1'
#
loop_
_entity.id
_entity.type
_entity.pdbx_description
1 polymer ?
#
loop_
_entity_poly.entity_id
_entity_poly.type
_entity_poly.pdbx_seq_one_letter_code
_entity_poly.pdbx_strand_id
1 'polypeptide(L)'
;MVTHNPHPFAGGGRDGGYILKFLRPQRDALHNLAPTSGSMAAFKPLACIAIDLGTSATGYCLALKEGRDSAIRVLPFKPGDRASQATEKNLTAVLLEAGSKRVVGVGRDARRRFYDMETEEQRGYIFLTQFKMGLSPANRGRGALRDRVVHGEGADVPVLLMTAFAKLLEFIRQEACDRCASIGIVMDTVGWVITVPAIWDEAGKLFMREAAVQAGIVANVDSDLLQLALEPGAF
;
A
#
# COMPACT_ATOMS: atom_id res chain seq x y z
N MET A 1 -16.51 33.04 37.20
CA MET A 1 -15.09 33.02 36.79
C MET A 1 -14.72 31.56 36.51
N VAL A 2 -14.70 31.18 35.26
CA VAL A 2 -14.32 29.85 34.84
C VAL A 2 -13.05 30.02 34.02
N THR A 3 -11.94 29.56 34.55
CA THR A 3 -10.60 29.64 33.94
C THR A 3 -10.48 28.52 32.92
N HIS A 4 -10.32 28.89 31.67
CA HIS A 4 -9.90 28.00 30.57
C HIS A 4 -8.42 27.65 30.76
N ASN A 5 -8.14 26.34 30.80
CA ASN A 5 -6.81 25.81 30.82
C ASN A 5 -6.51 25.19 29.42
N PRO A 6 -5.52 25.63 28.67
CA PRO A 6 -5.15 25.02 27.40
C PRO A 6 -4.27 23.79 27.67
N HIS A 7 -4.66 22.63 27.13
CA HIS A 7 -3.85 21.42 27.13
C HIS A 7 -2.64 21.57 26.19
N PRO A 8 -1.43 21.24 26.65
CA PRO A 8 -0.28 21.14 25.79
C PRO A 8 -0.21 19.73 25.15
N PHE A 9 -0.32 19.66 23.84
CA PHE A 9 0.14 18.51 23.10
C PHE A 9 1.69 18.54 23.06
N ALA A 10 2.31 17.90 24.03
CA ALA A 10 3.72 17.58 24.03
C ALA A 10 3.87 16.09 24.34
N GLY A 11 3.79 15.26 23.31
CA GLY A 11 4.12 13.85 23.32
C GLY A 11 5.18 13.57 22.24
N GLY A 12 6.43 13.96 22.54
CA GLY A 12 7.60 13.61 21.74
C GLY A 12 7.94 12.13 21.94
N GLY A 13 7.25 11.22 21.23
CA GLY A 13 7.59 9.81 21.15
C GLY A 13 8.72 9.60 20.13
N ARG A 14 9.65 8.69 20.42
CA ARG A 14 10.82 8.32 19.61
C ARG A 14 10.49 7.75 18.22
N ASP A 15 9.22 7.62 17.87
CA ASP A 15 8.70 7.05 16.61
C ASP A 15 8.62 8.06 15.46
N GLY A 16 8.80 9.35 15.72
CA GLY A 16 8.85 10.39 14.67
C GLY A 16 9.95 10.19 13.63
N GLY A 17 11.01 9.45 13.96
CA GLY A 17 12.11 9.13 13.07
C GLY A 17 11.75 8.15 11.95
N TYR A 18 10.87 7.20 12.21
CA TYR A 18 10.42 6.21 11.21
C TYR A 18 9.44 6.82 10.22
N ILE A 19 8.51 7.63 10.70
CA ILE A 19 7.56 8.35 9.86
C ILE A 19 8.29 9.31 8.93
N LEU A 20 9.27 10.08 9.44
CA LEU A 20 10.08 10.99 8.62
C LEU A 20 10.95 10.26 7.60
N LYS A 21 11.51 9.08 7.92
CA LYS A 21 12.25 8.24 6.96
C LYS A 21 11.33 7.67 5.88
N PHE A 22 10.11 7.27 6.24
CA PHE A 22 9.09 6.81 5.31
C PHE A 22 8.60 7.93 4.38
N LEU A 23 8.51 9.16 4.88
CA LEU A 23 7.97 10.32 4.17
C LEU A 23 8.98 11.02 3.25
N ARG A 24 10.30 10.83 3.46
CA ARG A 24 11.33 11.47 2.63
C ARG A 24 11.23 11.10 1.15
N PRO A 25 11.16 9.81 0.75
CA PRO A 25 11.00 9.43 -0.65
C PRO A 25 9.69 9.94 -1.27
N GLN A 26 8.62 10.03 -0.47
CA GLN A 26 7.31 10.48 -0.91
C GLN A 26 7.25 11.98 -1.10
N ARG A 27 7.94 12.73 -0.22
CA ARG A 27 8.10 14.18 -0.34
C ARG A 27 8.91 14.53 -1.59
N ASP A 28 9.97 13.77 -1.85
CA ASP A 28 10.81 13.91 -3.04
C ASP A 28 10.05 13.50 -4.30
N ALA A 29 9.17 12.47 -4.23
CA ALA A 29 8.29 12.07 -5.31
C ALA A 29 7.30 13.18 -5.69
N LEU A 30 6.66 13.85 -4.71
CA LEU A 30 5.78 14.99 -4.96
C LEU A 30 6.53 16.22 -5.55
N HIS A 31 7.81 16.38 -5.18
CA HIS A 31 8.66 17.43 -5.78
C HIS A 31 9.18 17.03 -7.15
N ASN A 32 9.47 15.75 -7.38
CA ASN A 32 10.05 15.21 -8.63
C ASN A 32 9.00 14.83 -9.68
N LEU A 33 7.69 14.96 -9.42
CA LEU A 33 6.64 14.97 -10.44
C LEU A 33 6.73 16.23 -11.31
N ALA A 34 7.96 16.77 -11.51
CA ALA A 34 8.26 17.81 -12.45
C ALA A 34 8.46 17.20 -13.85
N PRO A 35 8.00 17.83 -14.94
CA PRO A 35 8.06 17.27 -16.27
C PRO A 35 9.52 17.11 -16.73
N THR A 36 9.87 15.91 -17.17
CA THR A 36 10.97 15.76 -18.12
C THR A 36 10.55 16.41 -19.43
N SER A 37 11.39 17.27 -19.94
CA SER A 37 11.21 18.14 -21.09
C SER A 37 10.51 17.46 -22.29
N GLY A 38 9.34 17.94 -22.66
CA GLY A 38 8.72 17.65 -23.96
C GLY A 38 7.20 17.57 -23.89
N SER A 39 6.53 18.75 -24.12
CA SER A 39 5.15 18.86 -24.60
C SER A 39 3.99 18.43 -23.69
N MET A 40 3.11 19.39 -23.44
CA MET A 40 1.87 19.46 -22.68
C MET A 40 2.07 19.72 -21.18
N ALA A 41 1.28 20.66 -20.64
CA ALA A 41 1.33 21.09 -19.24
C ALA A 41 1.29 19.85 -18.32
N ALA A 42 2.42 19.56 -17.66
CA ALA A 42 2.55 18.40 -16.79
C ALA A 42 1.49 18.47 -15.70
N PHE A 43 0.63 17.47 -15.65
CA PHE A 43 -0.35 17.27 -14.61
C PHE A 43 0.39 17.18 -13.27
N LYS A 44 0.19 18.15 -12.37
CA LYS A 44 0.71 18.10 -11.01
C LYS A 44 -0.42 17.63 -10.10
N PRO A 45 -0.37 16.41 -9.57
CA PRO A 45 -1.41 15.95 -8.67
C PRO A 45 -1.48 16.85 -7.45
N LEU A 46 -2.70 17.16 -7.00
CA LEU A 46 -2.96 17.89 -5.77
C LEU A 46 -2.82 17.01 -4.54
N ALA A 47 -2.88 15.71 -4.75
CA ALA A 47 -2.75 14.69 -3.71
C ALA A 47 -1.93 13.50 -4.22
N CYS A 48 -1.30 12.79 -3.29
CA CYS A 48 -0.56 11.57 -3.58
C CYS A 48 -0.87 10.51 -2.53
N ILE A 49 -1.16 9.29 -2.96
CA ILE A 49 -1.28 8.13 -2.09
C ILE A 49 0.01 7.32 -2.19
N ALA A 50 0.69 7.15 -1.07
CA ALA A 50 1.90 6.35 -1.02
C ALA A 50 1.67 5.07 -0.20
N ILE A 51 1.97 3.92 -0.80
CA ILE A 51 1.79 2.59 -0.24
C ILE A 51 3.17 2.01 0.07
N ASP A 52 3.41 1.68 1.34
CA ASP A 52 4.57 0.92 1.77
C ASP A 52 4.14 -0.52 2.05
N LEU A 53 4.33 -1.37 1.03
CA LEU A 53 3.98 -2.76 1.06
C LEU A 53 5.19 -3.58 1.53
N GLY A 54 5.35 -3.77 2.84
CA GLY A 54 6.41 -4.58 3.43
C GLY A 54 6.10 -6.08 3.44
N THR A 55 7.11 -6.92 3.70
CA THR A 55 6.93 -8.39 3.82
C THR A 55 6.02 -8.75 5.00
N SER A 56 6.22 -8.10 6.14
CA SER A 56 5.49 -8.39 7.38
C SER A 56 4.41 -7.37 7.68
N ALA A 57 4.58 -6.13 7.26
CA ALA A 57 3.65 -5.05 7.56
C ALA A 57 3.51 -4.06 6.40
N THR A 58 2.27 -3.65 6.15
CA THR A 58 1.87 -2.71 5.10
C THR A 58 1.20 -1.48 5.72
N GLY A 59 1.50 -0.32 5.18
CA GLY A 59 0.83 0.93 5.50
C GLY A 59 0.66 1.78 4.26
N TYR A 60 -0.19 2.78 4.32
CA TYR A 60 -0.29 3.80 3.28
C TYR A 60 -0.50 5.17 3.88
N CYS A 61 -0.23 6.19 3.13
CA CYS A 61 -0.50 7.56 3.53
C CYS A 61 -1.10 8.37 2.38
N LEU A 62 -1.86 9.38 2.74
CA LEU A 62 -2.35 10.40 1.83
C LEU A 62 -1.53 11.68 2.08
N ALA A 63 -0.82 12.16 1.09
CA ALA A 63 -0.09 13.41 1.10
C ALA A 63 -0.88 14.45 0.30
N LEU A 64 -1.15 15.59 0.92
CA LEU A 64 -1.90 16.70 0.35
C LEU A 64 -0.99 17.90 0.19
N LYS A 65 -1.10 18.57 -0.94
CA LYS A 65 -0.44 19.86 -1.16
C LYS A 65 -1.34 20.96 -0.63
N GLU A 66 -0.92 21.65 0.42
CA GLU A 66 -1.65 22.75 1.02
C GLU A 66 -1.13 24.11 0.52
N GLY A 67 -2.01 24.89 -0.10
CA GLY A 67 -1.76 26.28 -0.45
C GLY A 67 -0.67 26.53 -1.51
N ARG A 68 -0.27 27.81 -1.65
CA ARG A 68 0.77 28.24 -2.58
C ARG A 68 2.18 27.93 -2.10
N ASP A 69 2.39 27.77 -0.82
CA ASP A 69 3.72 27.61 -0.19
C ASP A 69 4.24 26.17 -0.19
N SER A 70 3.60 25.27 -0.94
CA SER A 70 4.04 23.86 -1.09
C SER A 70 4.16 23.08 0.22
N ALA A 71 3.43 23.50 1.28
CA ALA A 71 3.31 22.68 2.48
C ALA A 71 2.64 21.35 2.15
N ILE A 72 3.21 20.25 2.64
CA ILE A 72 2.68 18.91 2.42
C ILE A 72 2.19 18.38 3.75
N ARG A 73 0.87 18.15 3.83
CA ARG A 73 0.26 17.44 4.94
C ARG A 73 0.20 15.95 4.64
N VAL A 74 0.67 15.13 5.57
CA VAL A 74 0.68 13.68 5.40
C VAL A 74 -0.19 13.03 6.46
N LEU A 75 -1.10 12.17 6.01
CA LEU A 75 -2.05 11.43 6.84
C LEU A 75 -1.73 9.93 6.70
N PRO A 76 -1.15 9.27 7.73
CA PRO A 76 -0.85 7.84 7.70
C PRO A 76 -2.11 7.01 8.00
N PHE A 77 -2.19 5.82 7.38
CA PHE A 77 -3.29 4.89 7.55
C PHE A 77 -2.80 3.43 7.59
N LYS A 78 -3.61 2.58 8.19
CA LYS A 78 -3.43 1.12 8.20
C LYS A 78 -4.52 0.48 7.35
N PRO A 79 -4.19 -0.36 6.35
CA PRO A 79 -5.19 -1.10 5.61
C PRO A 79 -6.04 -1.97 6.54
N GLY A 80 -7.37 -1.92 6.40
CA GLY A 80 -8.30 -2.71 7.20
C GLY A 80 -8.50 -2.27 8.66
N ASP A 81 -7.94 -1.12 9.07
CA ASP A 81 -8.10 -0.57 10.42
C ASP A 81 -8.59 0.88 10.36
N ARG A 82 -9.91 1.04 10.31
CA ARG A 82 -10.55 2.36 10.21
C ARG A 82 -10.58 3.14 11.53
N ALA A 83 -10.42 2.45 12.66
CA ALA A 83 -10.62 3.02 13.99
C ALA A 83 -9.33 3.46 14.69
N SER A 84 -8.18 2.98 14.26
CA SER A 84 -6.91 3.22 14.93
C SER A 84 -6.24 4.50 14.43
N GLN A 85 -5.96 5.41 15.34
CA GLN A 85 -5.07 6.58 15.11
C GLN A 85 -3.59 6.18 15.20
N ALA A 86 -3.27 4.91 15.29
CA ALA A 86 -1.92 4.45 15.53
C ALA A 86 -1.02 4.62 14.31
N THR A 87 0.18 5.08 14.56
CA THR A 87 1.26 5.35 13.60
C THR A 87 1.89 4.09 12.99
N GLU A 88 1.46 2.91 13.42
CA GLU A 88 2.04 1.64 13.02
C GLU A 88 1.33 1.04 11.80
N LYS A 89 2.10 0.32 10.98
CA LYS A 89 1.59 -0.48 9.86
C LYS A 89 0.72 -1.65 10.36
N ASN A 90 -0.18 -2.14 9.50
CA ASN A 90 -0.91 -3.38 9.74
C ASN A 90 -0.14 -4.58 9.16
N LEU A 91 -0.52 -5.81 9.51
CA LEU A 91 0.08 -7.02 8.93
C LEU A 91 -0.10 -7.04 7.40
N THR A 92 0.92 -7.51 6.69
CA THR A 92 0.80 -7.86 5.27
C THR A 92 0.16 -9.24 5.18
N ALA A 93 -1.16 -9.27 5.32
CA ALA A 93 -1.96 -10.48 5.30
C ALA A 93 -3.28 -10.23 4.57
N VAL A 94 -3.75 -11.23 3.82
CA VAL A 94 -5.02 -11.20 3.11
C VAL A 94 -5.76 -12.50 3.33
N LEU A 95 -7.03 -12.41 3.68
CA LEU A 95 -7.95 -13.54 3.73
C LEU A 95 -8.83 -13.51 2.49
N LEU A 96 -8.77 -14.58 1.70
CA LEU A 96 -9.54 -14.74 0.47
C LEU A 96 -10.54 -15.88 0.62
N GLU A 97 -11.72 -15.75 0.04
CA GLU A 97 -12.58 -16.88 -0.27
C GLU A 97 -11.89 -17.82 -1.27
N ALA A 98 -11.84 -19.12 -1.01
CA ALA A 98 -11.10 -20.08 -1.82
C ALA A 98 -11.62 -20.17 -3.27
N GLY A 99 -12.93 -20.09 -3.48
CA GLY A 99 -13.55 -20.14 -4.81
C GLY A 99 -13.41 -18.85 -5.61
N SER A 100 -13.94 -17.75 -5.07
CA SER A 100 -14.07 -16.46 -5.77
C SER A 100 -12.81 -15.59 -5.75
N LYS A 101 -11.86 -15.89 -4.84
CA LYS A 101 -10.70 -15.02 -4.51
C LYS A 101 -11.12 -13.61 -4.01
N ARG A 102 -12.37 -13.47 -3.54
CA ARG A 102 -12.85 -12.23 -2.93
C ARG A 102 -12.13 -11.98 -1.61
N VAL A 103 -11.71 -10.74 -1.36
CA VAL A 103 -11.11 -10.35 -0.09
C VAL A 103 -12.17 -10.31 1.00
N VAL A 104 -11.94 -11.05 2.09
CA VAL A 104 -12.80 -11.11 3.27
C VAL A 104 -12.24 -10.30 4.43
N GLY A 105 -10.93 -10.15 4.48
CA GLY A 105 -10.24 -9.34 5.46
C GLY A 105 -8.79 -9.06 5.06
N VAL A 106 -8.20 -8.05 5.71
CA VAL A 106 -6.81 -7.64 5.50
C VAL A 106 -6.15 -7.40 6.85
N GLY A 107 -4.86 -7.69 6.95
CA GLY A 107 -4.07 -7.40 8.12
C GLY A 107 -4.45 -8.23 9.35
N ARG A 108 -4.51 -7.59 10.53
CA ARG A 108 -4.89 -8.24 11.79
C ARG A 108 -6.32 -8.74 11.78
N ASP A 109 -7.24 -8.06 11.06
CA ASP A 109 -8.62 -8.52 10.91
C ASP A 109 -8.69 -9.83 10.12
N ALA A 110 -7.94 -9.94 9.01
CA ALA A 110 -7.81 -11.19 8.26
C ALA A 110 -7.33 -12.35 9.15
N ARG A 111 -6.26 -12.10 9.93
CA ARG A 111 -5.70 -13.07 10.86
C ARG A 111 -6.73 -13.49 11.91
N ARG A 112 -7.37 -12.52 12.57
CA ARG A 112 -8.37 -12.79 13.59
C ARG A 112 -9.52 -13.65 13.02
N ARG A 113 -10.13 -13.21 11.91
CA ARG A 113 -11.24 -13.94 11.28
C ARG A 113 -10.86 -15.38 10.96
N PHE A 114 -9.67 -15.59 10.38
CA PHE A 114 -9.23 -16.92 10.00
C PHE A 114 -9.06 -17.85 11.19
N TYR A 115 -8.42 -17.38 12.27
CA TYR A 115 -8.18 -18.22 13.45
C TYR A 115 -9.39 -18.33 14.40
N ASP A 116 -10.40 -17.46 14.25
CA ASP A 116 -11.68 -17.58 14.95
C ASP A 116 -12.63 -18.59 14.27
N MET A 117 -12.33 -19.04 13.05
CA MET A 117 -13.09 -20.06 12.30
C MET A 117 -12.76 -21.47 12.79
N GLU A 118 -13.77 -22.35 12.76
CA GLU A 118 -13.54 -23.79 12.92
C GLU A 118 -12.72 -24.36 11.75
N THR A 119 -11.98 -25.44 12.00
CA THR A 119 -11.06 -26.04 10.99
C THR A 119 -11.77 -26.40 9.69
N GLU A 120 -13.01 -26.85 9.75
CA GLU A 120 -13.79 -27.20 8.56
C GLU A 120 -14.19 -25.96 7.76
N GLU A 121 -14.53 -24.87 8.44
CA GLU A 121 -14.83 -23.57 7.80
C GLU A 121 -13.59 -22.98 7.14
N GLN A 122 -12.42 -23.08 7.77
CA GLN A 122 -11.14 -22.58 7.22
C GLN A 122 -10.85 -23.15 5.82
N ARG A 123 -11.33 -24.35 5.49
CA ARG A 123 -11.18 -24.96 4.14
C ARG A 123 -11.88 -24.17 3.03
N GLY A 124 -12.81 -23.31 3.38
CA GLY A 124 -13.45 -22.38 2.44
C GLY A 124 -12.64 -21.11 2.13
N TYR A 125 -11.50 -20.91 2.81
CA TYR A 125 -10.73 -19.69 2.76
C TYR A 125 -9.25 -19.97 2.53
N ILE A 126 -8.51 -18.94 2.11
CA ILE A 126 -7.05 -18.95 1.95
C ILE A 126 -6.50 -17.75 2.71
N PHE A 127 -5.72 -18.01 3.76
CA PHE A 127 -5.04 -16.97 4.52
C PHE A 127 -3.60 -16.84 4.04
N LEU A 128 -3.30 -15.72 3.38
CA LEU A 128 -2.00 -15.44 2.77
C LEU A 128 -1.19 -14.45 3.63
N THR A 129 0.05 -14.83 3.92
CA THR A 129 1.05 -13.97 4.56
C THR A 129 2.38 -14.06 3.82
N GLN A 130 3.30 -13.12 4.06
CA GLN A 130 4.68 -13.13 3.56
C GLN A 130 4.85 -13.34 2.04
N PHE A 131 3.80 -13.22 1.26
CA PHE A 131 3.81 -13.47 -0.19
C PHE A 131 4.76 -12.53 -0.96
N LYS A 132 5.15 -11.38 -0.39
CA LYS A 132 6.17 -10.48 -0.97
C LYS A 132 7.51 -11.19 -1.18
N MET A 133 7.85 -12.18 -0.35
CA MET A 133 9.06 -12.98 -0.50
C MET A 133 9.11 -13.73 -1.83
N GLY A 134 7.95 -13.99 -2.46
CA GLY A 134 7.87 -14.56 -3.79
C GLY A 134 8.51 -13.69 -4.88
N LEU A 135 8.66 -12.38 -4.69
CA LEU A 135 9.33 -11.48 -5.64
C LEU A 135 10.83 -11.31 -5.37
N SER A 136 11.34 -11.84 -4.25
CA SER A 136 12.78 -11.75 -3.94
C SER A 136 13.60 -12.45 -5.02
N PRO A 137 14.68 -11.84 -5.55
CA PRO A 137 15.59 -12.48 -6.49
C PRO A 137 16.15 -13.82 -5.97
N ALA A 138 16.40 -13.92 -4.66
CA ALA A 138 16.88 -15.13 -4.01
C ALA A 138 15.86 -16.30 -4.06
N ASN A 139 14.56 -15.98 -4.13
CA ASN A 139 13.48 -16.96 -4.17
C ASN A 139 12.93 -17.18 -5.59
N ARG A 140 13.55 -16.57 -6.59
CA ARG A 140 13.16 -16.76 -7.99
C ARG A 140 13.63 -18.11 -8.49
N GLY A 141 12.69 -19.06 -8.56
CA GLY A 141 12.88 -20.28 -9.33
C GLY A 141 12.95 -20.01 -10.85
N ARG A 142 13.06 -21.07 -11.65
CA ARG A 142 12.94 -20.99 -13.12
C ARG A 142 11.48 -20.71 -13.50
N GLY A 143 11.23 -19.72 -14.34
CA GLY A 143 9.89 -19.38 -14.86
C GLY A 143 9.54 -17.90 -14.73
N ALA A 144 8.45 -17.48 -15.40
CA ALA A 144 7.99 -16.12 -15.38
C ALA A 144 7.35 -15.78 -14.03
N LEU A 145 7.53 -14.54 -13.55
CA LEU A 145 6.93 -14.09 -12.28
C LEU A 145 5.40 -14.15 -12.30
N ARG A 146 4.79 -13.94 -13.49
CA ARG A 146 3.34 -13.97 -13.68
C ARG A 146 2.70 -15.34 -13.41
N ASP A 147 3.47 -16.44 -13.58
CA ASP A 147 2.99 -17.81 -13.40
C ASP A 147 3.25 -18.35 -12.00
N ARG A 148 3.87 -17.54 -11.16
CA ARG A 148 4.23 -17.92 -9.81
C ARG A 148 3.00 -18.02 -8.92
N VAL A 149 2.94 -19.10 -8.15
CA VAL A 149 1.89 -19.33 -7.15
C VAL A 149 2.45 -19.19 -5.73
N VAL A 150 1.56 -18.88 -4.81
CA VAL A 150 1.76 -18.92 -3.37
C VAL A 150 0.69 -19.80 -2.74
N HIS A 151 1.04 -20.42 -1.63
CA HIS A 151 0.12 -21.20 -0.82
C HIS A 151 -0.15 -20.45 0.48
N GLY A 152 -1.38 -20.52 0.94
CA GLY A 152 -1.80 -19.99 2.23
C GLY A 152 -2.21 -21.10 3.18
N GLU A 153 -2.68 -20.71 4.35
CA GLU A 153 -3.33 -21.60 5.27
C GLU A 153 -4.83 -21.74 4.92
N GLY A 154 -5.45 -22.86 5.25
CA GLY A 154 -6.87 -23.16 5.01
C GLY A 154 -7.06 -24.06 3.81
N ALA A 155 -7.64 -23.57 2.72
CA ALA A 155 -7.84 -24.34 1.50
C ALA A 155 -6.50 -24.66 0.83
N ASP A 156 -6.29 -25.91 0.44
CA ASP A 156 -5.14 -26.36 -0.33
C ASP A 156 -5.32 -25.99 -1.84
N VAL A 157 -5.41 -24.71 -2.10
CA VAL A 157 -5.58 -24.14 -3.45
C VAL A 157 -4.50 -23.09 -3.67
N PRO A 158 -3.63 -23.26 -4.70
CA PRO A 158 -2.64 -22.24 -5.01
C PRO A 158 -3.29 -20.94 -5.48
N VAL A 159 -2.64 -19.83 -5.16
CA VAL A 159 -3.04 -18.50 -5.62
C VAL A 159 -1.90 -17.93 -6.45
N LEU A 160 -2.20 -17.36 -7.61
CA LEU A 160 -1.20 -16.62 -8.36
C LEU A 160 -0.64 -15.49 -7.47
N LEU A 161 0.68 -15.35 -7.44
CA LEU A 161 1.34 -14.28 -6.71
C LEU A 161 0.81 -12.91 -7.12
N MET A 162 0.57 -12.74 -8.43
CA MET A 162 -0.06 -11.53 -8.99
C MET A 162 -1.43 -11.25 -8.36
N THR A 163 -2.27 -12.29 -8.19
CA THR A 163 -3.59 -12.14 -7.55
C THR A 163 -3.46 -11.70 -6.09
N ALA A 164 -2.50 -12.26 -5.34
CA ALA A 164 -2.29 -11.87 -3.94
C ALA A 164 -1.95 -10.37 -3.80
N PHE A 165 -1.02 -9.88 -4.64
CA PHE A 165 -0.64 -8.47 -4.68
C PHE A 165 -1.80 -7.57 -5.16
N ALA A 166 -2.43 -7.93 -6.28
CA ALA A 166 -3.52 -7.15 -6.85
C ALA A 166 -4.68 -7.01 -5.85
N LYS A 167 -5.04 -8.08 -5.13
CA LYS A 167 -6.14 -8.06 -4.16
C LYS A 167 -5.82 -7.21 -2.92
N LEU A 168 -4.60 -7.22 -2.43
CA LEU A 168 -4.19 -6.31 -1.36
C LEU A 168 -4.19 -4.85 -1.83
N LEU A 169 -3.64 -4.57 -3.00
CA LEU A 169 -3.61 -3.23 -3.58
C LEU A 169 -5.02 -2.70 -3.91
N GLU A 170 -5.92 -3.56 -4.44
CA GLU A 170 -7.32 -3.22 -4.69
C GLU A 170 -8.03 -2.79 -3.40
N PHE A 171 -7.82 -3.54 -2.31
CA PHE A 171 -8.36 -3.20 -1.01
C PHE A 171 -7.86 -1.84 -0.51
N ILE A 172 -6.54 -1.60 -0.58
CA ILE A 172 -5.94 -0.32 -0.16
C ILE A 172 -6.47 0.84 -1.03
N ARG A 173 -6.57 0.61 -2.35
CA ARG A 173 -7.16 1.59 -3.28
C ARG A 173 -8.56 1.97 -2.87
N GLN A 174 -9.42 0.99 -2.57
CA GLN A 174 -10.80 1.27 -2.17
C GLN A 174 -10.86 2.09 -0.89
N GLU A 175 -10.09 1.73 0.14
CA GLU A 175 -10.02 2.53 1.38
C GLU A 175 -9.51 3.95 1.13
N ALA A 176 -8.49 4.09 0.28
CA ALA A 176 -7.94 5.40 -0.07
C ALA A 176 -8.96 6.25 -0.85
N CYS A 177 -9.71 5.64 -1.79
CA CYS A 177 -10.80 6.30 -2.50
C CYS A 177 -11.88 6.82 -1.55
N ASP A 178 -12.34 5.98 -0.62
CA ASP A 178 -13.34 6.36 0.38
C ASP A 178 -12.88 7.55 1.23
N ARG A 179 -11.58 7.56 1.62
CA ARG A 179 -10.99 8.65 2.40
C ARG A 179 -10.85 9.93 1.57
N CYS A 180 -10.40 9.83 0.33
CA CYS A 180 -10.32 10.98 -0.57
C CYS A 180 -11.70 11.58 -0.81
N ALA A 181 -12.70 10.76 -1.05
CA ALA A 181 -14.10 11.20 -1.23
C ALA A 181 -14.64 11.92 0.02
N SER A 182 -14.31 11.41 1.22
CA SER A 182 -14.74 12.02 2.49
C SER A 182 -14.21 13.44 2.73
N ILE A 183 -13.14 13.82 2.05
CA ILE A 183 -12.51 15.16 2.12
C ILE A 183 -12.58 15.92 0.79
N GLY A 184 -13.41 15.46 -0.17
CA GLY A 184 -13.68 16.14 -1.42
C GLY A 184 -12.58 16.07 -2.47
N ILE A 185 -11.67 15.08 -2.40
CA ILE A 185 -10.61 14.86 -3.39
C ILE A 185 -11.12 13.94 -4.50
N VAL A 186 -10.96 14.38 -5.75
CA VAL A 186 -11.28 13.61 -6.95
C VAL A 186 -10.12 12.70 -7.31
N MET A 187 -10.37 11.40 -7.46
CA MET A 187 -9.31 10.39 -7.66
C MET A 187 -8.50 10.56 -8.95
N ASP A 188 -9.08 11.11 -10.00
CA ASP A 188 -8.38 11.39 -11.28
C ASP A 188 -7.23 12.39 -11.12
N THR A 189 -7.19 13.11 -10.00
CA THR A 189 -6.14 14.09 -9.66
C THR A 189 -5.12 13.56 -8.67
N VAL A 190 -5.17 12.26 -8.34
CA VAL A 190 -4.32 11.63 -7.34
C VAL A 190 -3.18 10.87 -7.99
N GLY A 191 -1.95 11.19 -7.59
CA GLY A 191 -0.78 10.39 -7.91
C GLY A 191 -0.61 9.22 -6.95
N TRP A 192 0.05 8.15 -7.40
CA TRP A 192 0.30 6.96 -6.60
C TRP A 192 1.80 6.68 -6.50
N VAL A 193 2.25 6.28 -5.32
CA VAL A 193 3.61 5.81 -5.08
C VAL A 193 3.53 4.45 -4.40
N ILE A 194 4.29 3.47 -4.90
CA ILE A 194 4.45 2.16 -4.24
C ILE A 194 5.94 1.98 -3.94
N THR A 195 6.28 1.67 -2.69
CA THR A 195 7.67 1.40 -2.32
C THR A 195 8.07 -0.01 -2.72
N VAL A 196 9.29 -0.15 -3.24
CA VAL A 196 9.88 -1.43 -3.66
C VAL A 196 11.31 -1.55 -3.13
N PRO A 197 11.77 -2.77 -2.77
CA PRO A 197 13.15 -2.98 -2.37
C PRO A 197 14.15 -2.59 -3.47
N ALA A 198 15.27 -1.96 -3.09
CA ALA A 198 16.33 -1.59 -4.02
C ALA A 198 16.96 -2.79 -4.77
N ILE A 199 16.89 -3.99 -4.16
CA ILE A 199 17.42 -5.23 -4.75
C ILE A 199 16.52 -5.81 -5.87
N TRP A 200 15.32 -5.27 -6.09
CA TRP A 200 14.45 -5.77 -7.16
C TRP A 200 14.96 -5.29 -8.52
N ASP A 201 15.01 -6.23 -9.44
CA ASP A 201 15.30 -5.96 -10.86
C ASP A 201 14.07 -5.37 -11.58
N GLU A 202 14.25 -5.11 -12.87
CA GLU A 202 13.18 -4.57 -13.73
C GLU A 202 11.96 -5.50 -13.82
N ALA A 203 12.16 -6.83 -13.77
CA ALA A 203 11.04 -7.78 -13.79
C ALA A 203 10.17 -7.67 -12.53
N GLY A 204 10.78 -7.48 -11.35
CA GLY A 204 10.04 -7.24 -10.10
C GLY A 204 9.32 -5.89 -10.09
N LYS A 205 9.94 -4.86 -10.66
CA LYS A 205 9.32 -3.54 -10.79
C LYS A 205 8.15 -3.57 -11.77
N LEU A 206 8.32 -4.23 -12.92
CA LEU A 206 7.24 -4.41 -13.90
C LEU A 206 6.08 -5.19 -13.29
N PHE A 207 6.35 -6.28 -12.53
CA PHE A 207 5.33 -7.04 -11.82
C PHE A 207 4.50 -6.14 -10.90
N MET A 208 5.11 -5.22 -10.15
CA MET A 208 4.38 -4.29 -9.28
C MET A 208 3.51 -3.31 -10.07
N ARG A 209 3.96 -2.85 -11.22
CA ARG A 209 3.14 -2.02 -12.12
C ARG A 209 1.95 -2.80 -12.67
N GLU A 210 2.15 -4.04 -13.10
CA GLU A 210 1.07 -4.94 -13.55
C GLU A 210 0.07 -5.22 -12.42
N ALA A 211 0.54 -5.44 -11.19
CA ALA A 211 -0.32 -5.61 -10.01
C ALA A 211 -1.15 -4.35 -9.72
N ALA A 212 -0.57 -3.17 -9.87
CA ALA A 212 -1.28 -1.90 -9.72
C ALA A 212 -2.35 -1.68 -10.80
N VAL A 213 -2.10 -2.12 -12.04
CA VAL A 213 -3.10 -2.12 -13.11
C VAL A 213 -4.25 -3.06 -12.77
N GLN A 214 -3.95 -4.30 -12.36
CA GLN A 214 -4.98 -5.27 -11.97
C GLN A 214 -5.80 -4.82 -10.76
N ALA A 215 -5.20 -4.06 -9.86
CA ALA A 215 -5.88 -3.44 -8.71
C ALA A 215 -6.72 -2.20 -9.08
N GLY A 216 -6.66 -1.75 -10.34
CA GLY A 216 -7.33 -0.54 -10.81
C GLY A 216 -6.75 0.76 -10.25
N ILE A 217 -5.50 0.75 -9.77
CA ILE A 217 -4.78 1.96 -9.32
C ILE A 217 -4.48 2.86 -10.52
N VAL A 218 -4.04 2.28 -11.62
CA VAL A 218 -3.76 2.95 -12.89
C VAL A 218 -4.31 2.14 -14.06
N ALA A 219 -4.51 2.81 -15.20
CA ALA A 219 -5.09 2.16 -16.37
C ALA A 219 -4.09 1.29 -17.16
N ASN A 220 -2.79 1.61 -17.09
CA ASN A 220 -1.73 0.89 -17.79
C ASN A 220 -0.41 0.97 -17.03
N VAL A 221 0.56 0.13 -17.41
CA VAL A 221 1.87 0.00 -16.74
C VAL A 221 2.78 1.22 -16.90
N ASP A 222 2.56 2.01 -17.95
CA ASP A 222 3.39 3.19 -18.28
C ASP A 222 2.77 4.50 -17.75
N SER A 223 1.70 4.39 -16.93
CA SER A 223 1.02 5.56 -16.39
C SER A 223 1.95 6.43 -15.55
N ASP A 224 1.99 7.73 -15.87
CA ASP A 224 2.73 8.76 -15.11
C ASP A 224 2.13 9.00 -13.71
N LEU A 225 0.90 8.54 -13.47
CA LEU A 225 0.25 8.62 -12.15
C LEU A 225 0.81 7.60 -11.16
N LEU A 226 1.59 6.61 -11.59
CA LEU A 226 2.21 5.60 -10.72
C LEU A 226 3.74 5.74 -10.73
N GLN A 227 4.30 6.02 -9.57
CA GLN A 227 5.73 6.01 -9.33
C GLN A 227 6.13 4.85 -8.41
N LEU A 228 7.21 4.14 -8.75
CA LEU A 228 7.86 3.20 -7.83
C LEU A 228 9.02 3.91 -7.13
N ALA A 229 8.99 3.91 -5.79
CA ALA A 229 10.04 4.51 -4.97
C ALA A 229 10.82 3.40 -4.24
N LEU A 230 12.12 3.61 -4.03
CA LEU A 230 12.94 2.65 -3.30
C LEU A 230 12.64 2.71 -1.80
N GLU A 231 12.60 1.53 -1.16
CA GLU A 231 12.47 1.44 0.30
C GLU A 231 13.70 2.07 0.98
N PRO A 232 13.51 2.89 2.04
CA PRO A 232 14.63 3.43 2.80
C PRO A 232 15.37 2.32 3.54
N GLY A 233 16.70 2.26 3.42
CA GLY A 233 17.55 1.45 4.29
C GLY A 233 17.87 0.03 3.80
N ALA A 234 17.78 -0.26 2.52
CA ALA A 234 18.33 -1.48 1.91
C ALA A 234 19.81 -1.28 1.52
N PHE A 235 20.67 -0.99 2.52
CA PHE A 235 22.14 -0.99 2.38
C PHE A 235 22.74 -1.95 3.40
#